data_5095c306552683cf8741ee260acd18e8
#
_entry.id   5095c306552683cf8741ee260acd18e8
#
_cell.length_a   1.000
_cell.length_b   1.000
_cell.length_c   1.000
_cell.angle_alpha   90.00
_cell.angle_beta   90.00
_cell.angle_gamma   90.00
#
_symmetry.space_group_name_H-M   'P 1'
#
loop_
_entity.id
_entity.type
_entity.pdbx_description
1 polymer ?
#
loop_
_entity_poly.entity_id
_entity_poly.type
_entity_poly.pdbx_seq_one_letter_code
_entity_poly.pdbx_strand_id
1 'polypeptide(L)'
;GKAFQDRKASRAAGWLFDLTTTSMPSTNPGGLVVRDYAAILAFMLYENGYAASAVDLDLKSQLAHSATLGYPSTGEQPPLPTVSALSGTVTEWLHHRGTPHSTNYSPLDLIHDGNVAGLEVAWRWKSDNFGASPWPNYQVTPLMANGVLYATAGARRSVVAIDAATGETMWMYRLDEGERGNNAPRKGPGRGVAIHRGVDRDTIFVISPGYQLIALDALTGQLRAGFGERGILDLKLQLGAALDPVTAPIGASSPPIV
;
A
#
# COMPACT_ATOMS: atom_id res chain seq x y z
N GLY A 1 -5.45 -10.38 3.00
CA GLY A 1 -5.45 -10.60 1.57
C GLY A 1 -4.23 -11.41 1.10
N LYS A 2 -4.13 -11.71 -0.19
CA LYS A 2 -3.12 -12.61 -0.76
C LYS A 2 -1.68 -12.24 -0.37
N ALA A 3 -1.33 -10.97 -0.36
CA ALA A 3 0.00 -10.52 0.08
C ALA A 3 0.32 -10.86 1.55
N PHE A 4 -0.67 -10.89 2.42
CA PHE A 4 -0.52 -11.36 3.79
C PHE A 4 -0.31 -12.87 3.81
N GLN A 5 -1.10 -13.62 3.05
CA GLN A 5 -1.01 -15.07 2.95
C GLN A 5 0.35 -15.51 2.38
N ASP A 6 0.79 -14.92 1.27
CA ASP A 6 2.05 -15.25 0.60
C ASP A 6 3.28 -15.04 1.50
N ARG A 7 3.26 -14.02 2.37
CA ARG A 7 4.38 -13.72 3.27
C ARG A 7 4.37 -14.54 4.56
N LYS A 8 3.23 -15.09 4.95
CA LYS A 8 3.01 -15.67 6.28
C LYS A 8 2.66 -17.16 6.25
N ALA A 9 2.36 -17.72 5.09
CA ALA A 9 1.90 -19.11 4.94
C ALA A 9 2.85 -20.17 5.53
N SER A 10 4.13 -19.86 5.64
CA SER A 10 5.13 -20.79 6.21
C SER A 10 5.48 -20.51 7.68
N ARG A 11 4.81 -19.53 8.33
CA ARG A 11 5.14 -19.15 9.70
C ARG A 11 4.06 -19.57 10.68
N ALA A 12 4.46 -19.92 11.90
CA ALA A 12 3.54 -20.25 12.96
C ALA A 12 2.70 -19.04 13.41
N ALA A 13 1.46 -19.26 13.83
CA ALA A 13 0.58 -18.23 14.38
C ALA A 13 1.21 -17.49 15.56
N GLY A 14 1.95 -18.21 16.41
CA GLY A 14 2.70 -17.62 17.52
C GLY A 14 3.71 -16.58 17.10
N TRP A 15 4.41 -16.80 15.99
CA TRP A 15 5.32 -15.79 15.46
C TRP A 15 4.59 -14.49 15.06
N LEU A 16 3.39 -14.58 14.49
CA LEU A 16 2.58 -13.41 14.16
C LEU A 16 2.09 -12.69 15.44
N PHE A 17 1.77 -13.45 16.48
CA PHE A 17 1.43 -12.91 17.78
C PHE A 17 2.62 -12.18 18.41
N ASP A 18 3.80 -12.78 18.44
CA ASP A 18 5.03 -12.17 18.96
C ASP A 18 5.37 -10.88 18.19
N LEU A 19 5.27 -10.92 16.86
CA LEU A 19 5.47 -9.73 16.04
C LEU A 19 4.48 -8.62 16.40
N THR A 20 3.20 -8.97 16.60
CA THR A 20 2.15 -8.01 16.93
C THR A 20 2.39 -7.41 18.32
N THR A 21 2.71 -8.21 19.33
CA THR A 21 2.98 -7.73 20.69
C THR A 21 4.25 -6.89 20.78
N THR A 22 5.27 -7.17 19.99
CA THR A 22 6.55 -6.43 20.03
C THR A 22 6.56 -5.18 19.19
N SER A 23 5.63 -5.01 18.25
CA SER A 23 5.61 -3.88 17.31
C SER A 23 4.35 -3.03 17.36
N MET A 24 3.32 -3.45 18.09
CA MET A 24 2.03 -2.74 18.14
C MET A 24 1.52 -2.52 19.58
N PRO A 25 0.76 -1.45 19.84
CA PRO A 25 0.64 -0.26 18.98
C PRO A 25 2.00 0.42 18.83
N SER A 26 2.27 1.04 17.70
CA SER A 26 3.58 1.65 17.41
C SER A 26 4.01 2.74 18.39
N THR A 27 3.05 3.36 19.06
CA THR A 27 3.25 4.39 20.10
C THR A 27 3.58 3.79 21.47
N ASN A 28 3.23 2.54 21.72
CA ASN A 28 3.46 1.82 22.97
C ASN A 28 3.49 0.31 22.72
N PRO A 29 4.55 -0.22 22.09
CA PRO A 29 4.69 -1.65 21.83
C PRO A 29 4.58 -2.46 23.13
N GLY A 30 3.78 -3.52 23.12
CA GLY A 30 3.50 -4.33 24.32
C GLY A 30 2.50 -3.72 25.32
N GLY A 31 1.95 -2.54 25.02
CA GLY A 31 1.09 -1.79 25.94
C GLY A 31 -0.35 -2.27 26.07
N LEU A 32 -0.78 -3.23 25.25
CA LEU A 32 -2.11 -3.84 25.38
C LEU A 32 -2.04 -5.12 26.25
N VAL A 33 -3.15 -5.51 26.80
CA VAL A 33 -3.24 -6.80 27.49
C VAL A 33 -3.25 -7.95 26.47
N VAL A 34 -2.76 -9.12 26.85
CA VAL A 34 -2.61 -10.30 25.99
C VAL A 34 -3.90 -10.65 25.24
N ARG A 35 -5.05 -10.51 25.89
CA ARG A 35 -6.37 -10.77 25.29
C ARG A 35 -6.66 -9.87 24.10
N ASP A 36 -6.27 -8.61 24.16
CA ASP A 36 -6.53 -7.64 23.08
C ASP A 36 -5.65 -7.95 21.87
N TYR A 37 -4.39 -8.32 22.10
CA TYR A 37 -3.52 -8.81 21.00
C TYR A 37 -4.08 -10.07 20.35
N ALA A 38 -4.62 -11.00 21.14
CA ALA A 38 -5.26 -12.20 20.63
C ALA A 38 -6.49 -11.88 19.77
N ALA A 39 -7.32 -10.94 20.21
CA ALA A 39 -8.50 -10.50 19.47
C ALA A 39 -8.11 -9.81 18.14
N ILE A 40 -7.10 -8.95 18.16
CA ILE A 40 -6.56 -8.32 16.95
C ILE A 40 -6.04 -9.38 15.97
N LEU A 41 -5.28 -10.35 16.46
CA LEU A 41 -4.75 -11.42 15.62
C LEU A 41 -5.87 -12.29 15.04
N ALA A 42 -6.86 -12.67 15.85
CA ALA A 42 -8.01 -13.46 15.40
C ALA A 42 -8.78 -12.71 14.29
N PHE A 43 -9.03 -11.42 14.48
CA PHE A 43 -9.66 -10.57 13.49
C PHE A 43 -8.83 -10.51 12.19
N MET A 44 -7.53 -10.28 12.29
CA MET A 44 -6.63 -10.25 11.14
C MET A 44 -6.62 -11.57 10.37
N LEU A 45 -6.63 -12.71 11.06
CA LEU A 45 -6.69 -14.02 10.44
C LEU A 45 -8.04 -14.25 9.76
N TYR A 46 -9.14 -13.91 10.44
CA TYR A 46 -10.49 -14.02 9.89
C TYR A 46 -10.66 -13.20 8.61
N GLU A 47 -10.28 -11.93 8.62
CA GLU A 47 -10.34 -11.04 7.44
C GLU A 47 -9.45 -11.50 6.28
N ASN A 48 -8.49 -12.38 6.54
CA ASN A 48 -7.64 -12.98 5.52
C ASN A 48 -8.06 -14.42 5.14
N GLY A 49 -9.27 -14.83 5.51
CA GLY A 49 -9.90 -16.07 5.06
C GLY A 49 -9.44 -17.33 5.82
N TYR A 50 -8.82 -17.19 7.00
CA TYR A 50 -8.52 -18.33 7.85
C TYR A 50 -9.78 -18.70 8.63
N ALA A 51 -10.15 -20.00 8.62
CA ALA A 51 -11.31 -20.47 9.35
C ALA A 51 -11.17 -20.24 10.86
N ALA A 52 -12.26 -19.83 11.51
CA ALA A 52 -12.30 -19.79 12.95
C ALA A 52 -12.16 -21.22 13.51
N SER A 53 -11.21 -21.40 14.43
CA SER A 53 -11.08 -22.66 15.17
C SER A 53 -12.01 -22.64 16.39
N ALA A 54 -12.64 -23.77 16.67
CA ALA A 54 -13.40 -23.97 17.91
C ALA A 54 -12.48 -24.10 19.15
N VAL A 55 -11.18 -24.15 18.95
CA VAL A 55 -10.19 -24.20 20.03
C VAL A 55 -9.70 -22.79 20.28
N ASP A 56 -9.90 -22.30 21.50
CA ASP A 56 -9.29 -21.06 21.98
C ASP A 56 -7.78 -21.13 21.72
N LEU A 57 -7.24 -20.18 20.98
CA LEU A 57 -5.81 -20.03 20.79
C LEU A 57 -5.20 -19.69 22.16
N ASP A 58 -4.80 -20.70 22.90
CA ASP A 58 -3.93 -20.50 24.07
C ASP A 58 -2.54 -20.07 23.55
N LEU A 59 -2.41 -18.76 23.37
CA LEU A 59 -1.22 -18.12 22.82
C LEU A 59 0.03 -18.28 23.68
N LYS A 60 -0.12 -18.81 24.89
CA LYS A 60 0.98 -19.19 25.79
C LYS A 60 1.42 -20.65 25.62
N SER A 61 0.65 -21.44 24.89
CA SER A 61 1.00 -22.85 24.68
C SER A 61 2.01 -23.04 23.56
N GLN A 62 2.87 -24.03 23.68
CA GLN A 62 3.81 -24.40 22.63
C GLN A 62 3.11 -24.79 21.31
N LEU A 63 1.84 -25.21 21.37
CA LEU A 63 1.02 -25.54 20.21
C LEU A 63 0.72 -24.31 19.33
N ALA A 64 0.51 -23.14 19.91
CA ALA A 64 0.32 -21.91 19.15
C ALA A 64 1.55 -21.51 18.34
N HIS A 65 2.75 -21.84 18.85
CA HIS A 65 4.01 -21.55 18.16
C HIS A 65 4.34 -22.59 17.07
N SER A 66 3.79 -23.77 17.14
CA SER A 66 4.03 -24.86 16.17
C SER A 66 2.97 -24.92 15.06
N ALA A 67 1.80 -24.32 15.25
CA ALA A 67 0.75 -24.29 14.23
C ALA A 67 1.18 -23.40 13.06
N THR A 68 1.47 -24.02 11.93
CA THR A 68 1.79 -23.30 10.69
C THR A 68 0.51 -22.74 10.09
N LEU A 69 0.52 -21.47 9.71
CA LEU A 69 -0.55 -20.86 8.95
C LEU A 69 -0.56 -21.48 7.55
N GLY A 70 -1.41 -22.49 7.34
CA GLY A 70 -1.66 -23.06 6.02
C GLY A 70 -2.37 -22.05 5.11
N TYR A 71 -2.34 -22.27 3.80
CA TYR A 71 -3.26 -21.56 2.91
C TYR A 71 -4.69 -21.90 3.33
N PRO A 72 -5.59 -20.89 3.42
CA PRO A 72 -7.00 -21.19 3.58
C PRO A 72 -7.39 -22.12 2.43
N SER A 73 -7.92 -23.28 2.78
CA SER A 73 -8.53 -24.20 1.81
C SER A 73 -9.52 -23.37 0.99
N THR A 74 -9.44 -23.43 -0.30
CA THR A 74 -10.21 -22.69 -1.31
C THR A 74 -11.69 -22.54 -0.98
N GLY A 75 -12.02 -21.81 0.05
CA GLY A 75 -13.27 -21.12 0.22
C GLY A 75 -13.18 -19.92 -0.73
N GLU A 76 -14.21 -19.71 -1.49
CA GLU A 76 -14.40 -18.59 -2.39
C GLU A 76 -13.77 -17.33 -1.82
N GLN A 77 -12.71 -16.81 -2.45
CA GLN A 77 -12.20 -15.49 -2.12
C GLN A 77 -13.42 -14.56 -2.15
N PRO A 78 -13.63 -13.73 -1.11
CA PRO A 78 -14.62 -12.68 -1.26
C PRO A 78 -14.31 -11.99 -2.58
N PRO A 79 -15.29 -11.79 -3.47
CA PRO A 79 -15.06 -11.15 -4.74
C PRO A 79 -14.31 -9.86 -4.43
N LEU A 80 -13.21 -9.63 -5.17
CA LEU A 80 -12.55 -8.32 -5.14
C LEU A 80 -13.67 -7.30 -5.31
N PRO A 81 -13.72 -6.25 -4.47
CA PRO A 81 -14.78 -5.27 -4.58
C PRO A 81 -14.88 -4.87 -6.06
N THR A 82 -16.03 -5.17 -6.65
CA THR A 82 -16.28 -4.83 -8.04
C THR A 82 -16.31 -3.31 -8.03
N VAL A 83 -15.36 -2.69 -8.72
CA VAL A 83 -15.38 -1.24 -8.93
C VAL A 83 -16.77 -0.94 -9.45
N SER A 84 -17.60 -0.28 -8.66
CA SER A 84 -18.94 0.10 -9.08
C SER A 84 -18.76 0.89 -10.36
N ALA A 85 -19.23 0.34 -11.46
CA ALA A 85 -19.15 1.02 -12.74
C ALA A 85 -19.92 2.34 -12.59
N LEU A 86 -19.19 3.41 -12.37
CA LEU A 86 -19.75 4.74 -12.44
C LEU A 86 -20.31 4.87 -13.86
N SER A 87 -21.62 4.82 -13.98
CA SER A 87 -22.31 5.02 -15.25
C SER A 87 -22.20 6.50 -15.63
N GLY A 88 -21.14 6.84 -16.31
CA GLY A 88 -20.81 8.18 -16.77
C GLY A 88 -19.45 8.19 -17.43
N THR A 89 -19.14 9.19 -18.22
CA THR A 89 -17.81 9.36 -18.80
C THR A 89 -16.84 9.65 -17.66
N VAL A 90 -16.15 8.61 -17.16
CA VAL A 90 -15.15 8.77 -16.10
C VAL A 90 -13.96 9.45 -16.73
N THR A 91 -13.74 10.73 -16.40
CA THR A 91 -12.52 11.42 -16.81
C THR A 91 -11.41 11.02 -15.84
N GLU A 92 -10.45 10.31 -16.36
CA GLU A 92 -9.29 9.84 -15.61
C GLU A 92 -8.31 10.99 -15.34
N TRP A 93 -7.51 10.84 -14.28
CA TRP A 93 -6.42 11.75 -13.92
C TRP A 93 -5.12 10.97 -13.86
N LEU A 94 -4.51 10.73 -15.03
CA LEU A 94 -3.42 9.77 -15.21
C LEU A 94 -2.03 10.35 -14.96
N HIS A 95 -1.90 11.66 -14.93
CA HIS A 95 -0.62 12.33 -14.77
C HIS A 95 -0.63 13.28 -13.58
N HIS A 96 0.53 13.51 -13.01
CA HIS A 96 0.71 14.61 -12.06
C HIS A 96 0.27 15.91 -12.74
N ARG A 97 -0.72 16.60 -12.18
CA ARG A 97 -1.34 17.80 -12.76
C ARG A 97 -2.25 17.54 -13.99
N GLY A 98 -2.79 16.35 -14.15
CA GLY A 98 -3.86 15.99 -15.07
C GLY A 98 -3.39 15.44 -16.40
N THR A 99 -2.53 16.16 -17.11
CA THR A 99 -2.04 15.77 -18.43
C THR A 99 -0.50 15.78 -18.51
N PRO A 100 0.12 15.16 -19.54
CA PRO A 100 1.55 15.26 -19.75
C PRO A 100 2.07 16.71 -19.84
N HIS A 101 1.21 17.64 -20.25
CA HIS A 101 1.51 19.08 -20.35
C HIS A 101 1.29 19.83 -19.03
N SER A 102 0.92 19.14 -17.94
CA SER A 102 0.68 19.74 -16.62
C SER A 102 -0.35 20.88 -16.63
N THR A 103 -1.43 20.71 -17.34
CA THR A 103 -2.44 21.75 -17.57
C THR A 103 -3.28 22.10 -16.36
N ASN A 104 -3.36 21.23 -15.33
CA ASN A 104 -4.24 21.36 -14.17
C ASN A 104 -5.72 21.57 -14.54
N TYR A 105 -6.14 21.08 -15.69
CA TYR A 105 -7.48 21.25 -16.20
C TYR A 105 -8.23 19.93 -16.17
N SER A 106 -9.46 19.98 -15.67
CA SER A 106 -10.44 18.89 -15.77
C SER A 106 -11.59 19.36 -16.67
N PRO A 107 -12.01 18.58 -17.67
CA PRO A 107 -13.17 18.90 -18.49
C PRO A 107 -14.50 18.54 -17.81
N LEU A 108 -14.48 18.06 -16.56
CA LEU A 108 -15.69 17.74 -15.80
C LEU A 108 -16.42 19.05 -15.43
N ASP A 109 -17.73 19.05 -15.59
CA ASP A 109 -18.63 20.17 -15.32
C ASP A 109 -19.72 19.86 -14.28
N LEU A 110 -19.62 18.68 -13.62
CA LEU A 110 -20.57 18.26 -12.59
C LEU A 110 -20.57 19.16 -11.36
N ILE A 111 -19.45 19.83 -11.08
CA ILE A 111 -19.32 20.80 -10.01
C ILE A 111 -19.17 22.19 -10.65
N HIS A 112 -20.07 23.08 -10.33
CA HIS A 112 -20.13 24.43 -10.87
C HIS A 112 -20.61 25.42 -9.78
N ASP A 113 -20.60 26.69 -10.07
CA ASP A 113 -20.96 27.77 -9.15
C ASP A 113 -22.38 27.64 -8.53
N GLY A 114 -23.29 27.01 -9.26
CA GLY A 114 -24.67 26.79 -8.79
C GLY A 114 -24.82 25.64 -7.78
N ASN A 115 -23.86 24.75 -7.65
CA ASN A 115 -23.94 23.57 -6.74
C ASN A 115 -22.77 23.38 -5.80
N VAL A 116 -21.67 24.11 -5.97
CA VAL A 116 -20.46 23.98 -5.16
C VAL A 116 -20.69 24.20 -3.66
N ALA A 117 -21.65 25.07 -3.30
CA ALA A 117 -21.98 25.34 -1.91
C ALA A 117 -22.70 24.17 -1.20
N GLY A 118 -23.25 23.24 -1.97
CA GLY A 118 -23.91 22.03 -1.46
C GLY A 118 -23.00 20.79 -1.38
N LEU A 119 -21.69 20.92 -1.63
CA LEU A 119 -20.77 19.81 -1.53
C LEU A 119 -20.59 19.34 -0.08
N GLU A 120 -20.65 18.02 0.10
CA GLU A 120 -20.41 17.35 1.35
C GLU A 120 -19.21 16.40 1.24
N VAL A 121 -18.58 16.10 2.39
CA VAL A 121 -17.48 15.12 2.44
C VAL A 121 -18.07 13.71 2.31
N ALA A 122 -17.88 13.08 1.15
CA ALA A 122 -18.35 11.72 0.91
C ALA A 122 -17.62 10.69 1.80
N TRP A 123 -16.32 10.82 1.91
CA TRP A 123 -15.48 9.93 2.76
C TRP A 123 -14.17 10.61 3.14
N ARG A 124 -13.50 10.03 4.12
CA ARG A 124 -12.15 10.43 4.56
C ARG A 124 -11.28 9.20 4.68
N TRP A 125 -10.20 9.16 3.93
CA TRP A 125 -9.19 8.13 4.08
C TRP A 125 -8.09 8.59 5.05
N LYS A 126 -7.71 7.72 5.99
CA LYS A 126 -6.70 8.02 7.01
C LYS A 126 -5.45 7.19 6.77
N SER A 127 -4.28 7.83 6.87
CA SER A 127 -2.97 7.16 6.75
C SER A 127 -2.38 6.74 8.11
N ASP A 128 -3.20 6.57 9.13
CA ASP A 128 -2.77 6.28 10.50
C ASP A 128 -2.00 4.95 10.61
N ASN A 129 -2.29 3.99 9.72
CA ASN A 129 -1.63 2.69 9.68
C ASN A 129 -0.23 2.71 9.04
N PHE A 130 0.32 3.88 8.67
CA PHE A 130 1.57 3.98 7.92
C PHE A 130 2.76 4.49 8.74
N GLY A 131 2.61 4.56 10.05
CA GLY A 131 3.67 4.94 10.99
C GLY A 131 3.13 5.68 12.21
N ALA A 132 3.97 5.79 13.23
CA ALA A 132 3.63 6.33 14.55
C ALA A 132 3.26 7.83 14.55
N SER A 133 3.64 8.56 13.52
CA SER A 133 3.34 9.98 13.38
C SER A 133 2.92 10.28 11.95
N PRO A 134 1.86 11.06 11.74
CA PRO A 134 1.54 11.55 10.42
C PRO A 134 2.71 12.36 9.88
N TRP A 135 3.01 12.19 8.60
CA TRP A 135 4.07 12.98 7.97
C TRP A 135 3.60 14.43 7.84
N PRO A 136 4.31 15.41 8.41
CA PRO A 136 3.79 16.78 8.55
C PRO A 136 3.67 17.52 7.22
N ASN A 137 4.36 17.05 6.19
CA ASN A 137 4.38 17.69 4.87
C ASN A 137 3.88 16.70 3.80
N TYR A 138 2.56 16.59 3.68
CA TYR A 138 1.91 15.72 2.71
C TYR A 138 1.66 16.46 1.39
N GLN A 139 2.42 16.11 0.35
CA GLN A 139 2.40 16.75 -0.98
C GLN A 139 2.01 15.78 -2.10
N VAL A 140 1.31 14.73 -1.77
CA VAL A 140 0.94 13.68 -2.74
C VAL A 140 -0.18 14.19 -3.64
N THR A 141 -0.01 13.98 -4.94
CA THR A 141 -1.09 14.10 -5.92
C THR A 141 -1.58 12.69 -6.25
N PRO A 142 -2.79 12.31 -5.83
CA PRO A 142 -3.38 11.05 -6.25
C PRO A 142 -3.60 11.02 -7.77
N LEU A 143 -3.40 9.85 -8.39
CA LEU A 143 -3.86 9.58 -9.75
C LEU A 143 -5.16 8.80 -9.70
N MET A 144 -6.02 8.98 -10.70
CA MET A 144 -7.27 8.26 -10.81
C MET A 144 -7.37 7.56 -12.15
N ALA A 145 -7.54 6.25 -12.12
CA ALA A 145 -7.76 5.41 -13.30
C ALA A 145 -8.77 4.33 -12.99
N ASN A 146 -9.71 4.09 -13.90
CA ASN A 146 -10.73 3.05 -13.78
C ASN A 146 -11.50 3.08 -12.44
N GLY A 147 -11.79 4.27 -11.89
CA GLY A 147 -12.47 4.42 -10.59
C GLY A 147 -11.61 4.14 -9.36
N VAL A 148 -10.31 3.94 -9.52
CA VAL A 148 -9.36 3.70 -8.43
C VAL A 148 -8.42 4.87 -8.26
N LEU A 149 -8.26 5.35 -7.03
CA LEU A 149 -7.27 6.35 -6.64
C LEU A 149 -5.96 5.66 -6.20
N TYR A 150 -4.86 6.04 -6.83
CA TYR A 150 -3.52 5.59 -6.48
C TYR A 150 -2.75 6.72 -5.83
N ALA A 151 -2.23 6.46 -4.64
CA ALA A 151 -1.50 7.45 -3.85
C ALA A 151 -0.33 6.81 -3.10
N THR A 152 0.53 7.66 -2.57
CA THR A 152 1.59 7.24 -1.64
C THR A 152 1.31 7.76 -0.23
N ALA A 153 1.72 7.02 0.79
CA ALA A 153 1.47 7.39 2.19
C ALA A 153 2.61 6.96 3.13
N GLY A 154 2.69 7.63 4.28
CA GLY A 154 3.60 7.29 5.36
C GLY A 154 5.07 7.59 5.10
N ALA A 155 5.89 7.42 6.13
CA ALA A 155 7.32 7.73 6.10
C ALA A 155 8.12 6.86 5.11
N ARG A 156 7.63 5.65 4.83
CA ARG A 156 8.28 4.67 3.94
C ARG A 156 7.71 4.66 2.52
N ARG A 157 6.91 5.66 2.16
CA ARG A 157 6.30 5.81 0.82
C ARG A 157 5.55 4.55 0.38
N SER A 158 4.65 4.05 1.24
CA SER A 158 3.76 2.95 0.86
C SER A 158 2.83 3.38 -0.27
N VAL A 159 2.55 2.48 -1.21
CA VAL A 159 1.59 2.73 -2.29
C VAL A 159 0.24 2.16 -1.88
N VAL A 160 -0.83 2.90 -2.13
CA VAL A 160 -2.21 2.49 -1.84
C VAL A 160 -3.07 2.64 -3.06
N ALA A 161 -4.00 1.71 -3.24
CA ALA A 161 -5.13 1.83 -4.13
C ALA A 161 -6.40 1.92 -3.30
N ILE A 162 -7.22 2.91 -3.62
CA ILE A 162 -8.42 3.26 -2.88
C ILE A 162 -9.57 3.31 -3.88
N ASP A 163 -10.70 2.67 -3.58
CA ASP A 163 -11.92 2.84 -4.36
C ASP A 163 -12.36 4.31 -4.30
N ALA A 164 -12.48 4.95 -5.46
CA ALA A 164 -12.73 6.39 -5.51
C ALA A 164 -14.14 6.76 -5.06
N ALA A 165 -15.10 5.84 -5.12
CA ALA A 165 -16.47 6.10 -4.71
C ALA A 165 -16.68 5.92 -3.20
N THR A 166 -16.02 4.93 -2.60
CA THR A 166 -16.25 4.54 -1.20
C THR A 166 -15.16 4.97 -0.23
N GLY A 167 -13.95 5.23 -0.73
CA GLY A 167 -12.77 5.49 0.10
C GLY A 167 -12.17 4.23 0.73
N GLU A 168 -12.62 3.04 0.35
CA GLU A 168 -12.09 1.78 0.86
C GLU A 168 -10.72 1.46 0.26
N THR A 169 -9.80 0.96 1.09
CA THR A 169 -8.49 0.52 0.63
C THR A 169 -8.59 -0.83 -0.06
N MET A 170 -8.36 -0.87 -1.37
CA MET A 170 -8.38 -2.09 -2.17
C MET A 170 -7.11 -2.93 -1.96
N TRP A 171 -5.95 -2.29 -2.00
CA TRP A 171 -4.66 -2.90 -1.70
C TRP A 171 -3.63 -1.87 -1.24
N MET A 172 -2.57 -2.38 -0.65
CA MET A 172 -1.44 -1.60 -0.18
C MET A 172 -0.13 -2.36 -0.43
N TYR A 173 0.86 -1.64 -0.95
CA TYR A 173 2.22 -2.14 -1.11
C TYR A 173 3.17 -1.39 -0.19
N ARG A 174 4.04 -2.13 0.50
CA ARG A 174 5.11 -1.58 1.33
C ARG A 174 6.42 -2.27 1.00
N LEU A 175 7.47 -1.49 0.79
CA LEU A 175 8.82 -2.00 0.70
C LEU A 175 9.54 -1.71 2.03
N ASP A 176 10.15 -2.74 2.60
CA ASP A 176 11.09 -2.57 3.71
C ASP A 176 12.50 -2.55 3.13
N GLU A 177 13.11 -1.38 3.12
CA GLU A 177 14.46 -1.16 2.58
C GLU A 177 15.55 -1.23 3.66
N GLY A 178 15.17 -1.52 4.92
CA GLY A 178 16.10 -1.60 6.04
C GLY A 178 16.94 -0.32 6.20
N GLU A 179 18.25 -0.49 6.35
CA GLU A 179 19.19 0.63 6.50
C GLU A 179 19.22 1.57 5.30
N ARG A 180 19.05 1.03 4.10
CA ARG A 180 18.99 1.84 2.88
C ARG A 180 17.87 2.88 2.94
N GLY A 181 16.67 2.47 3.38
CA GLY A 181 15.55 3.39 3.60
C GLY A 181 15.79 4.36 4.76
N ASN A 182 16.49 3.90 5.81
CA ASN A 182 16.84 4.75 6.95
C ASN A 182 17.88 5.83 6.58
N ASN A 183 18.79 5.54 5.66
CA ASN A 183 19.79 6.48 5.15
C ASN A 183 19.27 7.38 4.03
N ALA A 184 18.07 7.14 3.54
CA ALA A 184 17.51 7.88 2.43
C ALA A 184 17.35 9.38 2.74
N PRO A 185 17.81 10.29 1.87
CA PRO A 185 17.73 11.74 2.10
C PRO A 185 16.32 12.29 1.87
N ARG A 186 15.45 11.53 1.17
CA ARG A 186 14.10 11.94 0.79
C ARG A 186 13.08 10.92 1.28
N LYS A 187 12.86 10.89 2.60
CA LYS A 187 11.84 10.09 3.27
C LYS A 187 10.43 10.68 3.06
N GLY A 188 9.45 10.00 3.61
CA GLY A 188 8.06 10.42 3.57
C GLY A 188 7.33 9.97 2.31
N PRO A 189 6.06 10.37 2.15
CA PRO A 189 5.18 9.88 1.11
C PRO A 189 5.63 10.27 -0.31
N GLY A 190 6.53 11.24 -0.46
CA GLY A 190 6.90 11.76 -1.76
C GLY A 190 5.75 12.56 -2.39
N ARG A 191 5.63 12.52 -3.72
CA ARG A 191 4.62 13.27 -4.48
C ARG A 191 3.64 12.40 -5.25
N GLY A 192 3.66 11.08 -5.05
CA GLY A 192 2.73 10.14 -5.67
C GLY A 192 3.40 9.09 -6.53
N VAL A 193 2.65 8.57 -7.47
CA VAL A 193 3.01 7.49 -8.37
C VAL A 193 2.87 7.92 -9.83
N ALA A 194 3.36 7.09 -10.75
CA ALA A 194 3.01 7.19 -12.18
C ALA A 194 2.23 5.95 -12.59
N ILE A 195 1.39 6.07 -13.61
CA ILE A 195 0.64 4.97 -14.19
C ILE A 195 0.98 4.82 -15.66
N HIS A 196 1.30 3.59 -16.07
CA HIS A 196 1.45 3.19 -17.46
C HIS A 196 0.26 2.34 -17.87
N ARG A 197 -0.43 2.76 -18.93
CA ARG A 197 -1.55 2.03 -19.52
C ARG A 197 -1.00 0.91 -20.40
N GLY A 198 -1.10 -0.31 -19.93
CA GLY A 198 -0.68 -1.49 -20.68
C GLY A 198 -1.82 -2.07 -21.53
N VAL A 199 -1.46 -2.87 -22.53
CA VAL A 199 -2.46 -3.56 -23.38
C VAL A 199 -3.32 -4.53 -22.55
N ASP A 200 -2.67 -5.32 -21.68
CA ASP A 200 -3.38 -6.30 -20.86
C ASP A 200 -3.66 -5.79 -19.45
N ARG A 201 -2.73 -5.04 -18.87
CA ARG A 201 -2.80 -4.56 -17.47
C ARG A 201 -2.02 -3.27 -17.29
N ASP A 202 -2.59 -2.37 -16.52
CA ASP A 202 -1.94 -1.14 -16.10
C ASP A 202 -0.85 -1.42 -15.06
N THR A 203 0.18 -0.60 -15.06
CA THR A 203 1.31 -0.69 -14.14
C THR A 203 1.49 0.60 -13.36
N ILE A 204 1.59 0.49 -12.05
CA ILE A 204 1.91 1.61 -11.17
C ILE A 204 3.41 1.62 -10.92
N PHE A 205 4.04 2.75 -11.18
CA PHE A 205 5.44 2.99 -10.89
C PHE A 205 5.62 3.93 -9.71
N VAL A 206 6.56 3.60 -8.83
CA VAL A 206 6.95 4.45 -7.71
C VAL A 206 8.46 4.39 -7.51
N ILE A 207 9.07 5.51 -7.13
CA ILE A 207 10.46 5.54 -6.66
C ILE A 207 10.43 5.48 -5.14
N SER A 208 11.07 4.47 -4.55
CA SER A 208 11.18 4.31 -3.09
C SER A 208 12.09 5.38 -2.46
N PRO A 209 12.03 5.58 -1.13
CA PRO A 209 12.99 6.43 -0.41
C PRO A 209 14.43 6.07 -0.70
N GLY A 210 14.78 4.78 -0.74
CA GLY A 210 16.11 4.26 -1.04
C GLY A 210 16.52 4.30 -2.51
N TYR A 211 15.71 4.96 -3.37
CA TYR A 211 16.00 5.17 -4.79
C TYR A 211 15.95 3.88 -5.62
N GLN A 212 14.87 3.12 -5.44
CA GLN A 212 14.54 1.97 -6.27
C GLN A 212 13.26 2.27 -7.06
N LEU A 213 13.25 1.96 -8.35
CA LEU A 213 12.04 2.05 -9.18
C LEU A 213 11.28 0.72 -9.07
N ILE A 214 10.04 0.80 -8.64
CA ILE A 214 9.19 -0.34 -8.36
C ILE A 214 8.03 -0.33 -9.34
N ALA A 215 7.75 -1.48 -9.95
CA ALA A 215 6.61 -1.68 -10.84
C ALA A 215 5.60 -2.61 -10.18
N LEU A 216 4.37 -2.13 -10.01
CA LEU A 216 3.25 -2.86 -9.41
C LEU A 216 2.14 -3.08 -10.43
N ASP A 217 1.50 -4.21 -10.37
CA ASP A 217 0.24 -4.44 -11.07
C ASP A 217 -0.84 -3.53 -10.46
N ALA A 218 -1.50 -2.71 -11.27
CA ALA A 218 -2.43 -1.71 -10.80
C ALA A 218 -3.66 -2.32 -10.10
N LEU A 219 -4.11 -3.50 -10.54
CA LEU A 219 -5.27 -4.16 -9.97
C LEU A 219 -4.97 -4.81 -8.62
N THR A 220 -3.78 -5.39 -8.45
CA THR A 220 -3.48 -6.27 -7.31
C THR A 220 -2.43 -5.71 -6.35
N GLY A 221 -1.68 -4.68 -6.74
CA GLY A 221 -0.54 -4.15 -5.96
C GLY A 221 0.65 -5.11 -5.88
N GLN A 222 0.66 -6.19 -6.65
CA GLN A 222 1.77 -7.14 -6.67
C GLN A 222 2.90 -6.63 -7.56
N LEU A 223 4.12 -7.01 -7.23
CA LEU A 223 5.28 -6.71 -8.06
C LEU A 223 5.15 -7.32 -9.46
N ARG A 224 5.46 -6.54 -10.49
CA ARG A 224 5.51 -6.98 -11.89
C ARG A 224 6.80 -7.75 -12.13
N ALA A 225 6.74 -9.07 -12.07
CA ALA A 225 7.93 -9.96 -12.12
C ALA A 225 8.79 -9.77 -13.39
N GLY A 226 8.19 -9.33 -14.49
CA GLY A 226 8.90 -9.05 -15.75
C GLY A 226 9.64 -7.71 -15.80
N PHE A 227 9.58 -6.89 -14.74
CA PHE A 227 10.27 -5.61 -14.66
C PHE A 227 11.47 -5.70 -13.70
N GLY A 228 12.65 -5.27 -14.14
CA GLY A 228 13.87 -5.29 -13.33
C GLY A 228 14.14 -6.65 -12.68
N GLU A 229 14.62 -6.64 -11.46
CA GLU A 229 14.75 -7.83 -10.65
C GLU A 229 13.45 -8.06 -9.86
N ARG A 230 12.58 -8.95 -10.36
CA ARG A 230 11.30 -9.31 -9.73
C ARG A 230 10.41 -8.12 -9.38
N GLY A 231 10.33 -7.13 -10.28
CA GLY A 231 9.49 -5.96 -10.12
C GLY A 231 10.20 -4.71 -9.59
N ILE A 232 11.51 -4.79 -9.35
CA ILE A 232 12.30 -3.71 -8.77
C ILE A 232 13.56 -3.46 -9.62
N LEU A 233 13.83 -2.21 -9.94
CA LEU A 233 15.06 -1.75 -10.58
C LEU A 233 15.83 -0.86 -9.62
N ASP A 234 17.05 -1.25 -9.27
CA ASP A 234 17.93 -0.45 -8.44
C ASP A 234 18.56 0.69 -9.24
N LEU A 235 18.06 1.91 -8.99
CA LEU A 235 18.54 3.09 -9.72
C LEU A 235 19.93 3.54 -9.24
N LYS A 236 20.35 3.25 -8.02
CA LYS A 236 21.70 3.60 -7.55
C LYS A 236 22.77 2.77 -8.25
N LEU A 237 22.50 1.50 -8.53
CA LEU A 237 23.43 0.65 -9.28
C LEU A 237 23.64 1.11 -10.73
N GLN A 238 22.69 1.88 -11.27
CA GLN A 238 22.81 2.45 -12.63
C GLN A 238 23.72 3.69 -12.69
N LEU A 239 24.06 4.27 -11.52
CA LEU A 239 24.84 5.51 -11.45
C LEU A 239 26.36 5.27 -11.40
N GLY A 240 26.81 4.02 -11.34
CA GLY A 240 28.21 3.64 -11.39
C GLY A 240 28.69 2.81 -10.20
N ALA A 241 29.71 2.01 -10.42
CA ALA A 241 30.21 1.00 -9.48
C ALA A 241 30.85 1.55 -8.19
N ALA A 242 31.11 2.86 -8.12
CA ALA A 242 31.73 3.50 -6.95
C ALA A 242 30.73 3.87 -5.83
N LEU A 243 29.44 3.68 -6.06
CA LEU A 243 28.40 4.05 -5.10
C LEU A 243 27.95 2.85 -4.28
N ASP A 244 28.03 2.98 -2.96
CA ASP A 244 27.37 2.04 -2.06
C ASP A 244 25.85 2.31 -2.05
N PRO A 245 25.02 1.39 -2.50
CA PRO A 245 23.58 1.61 -2.60
C PRO A 245 22.89 1.80 -1.24
N VAL A 246 23.50 1.36 -0.14
CA VAL A 246 22.94 1.51 1.20
C VAL A 246 23.20 2.90 1.78
N THR A 247 24.43 3.40 1.63
CA THR A 247 24.86 4.64 2.30
C THR A 247 24.85 5.88 1.41
N ALA A 248 24.87 5.72 0.08
CA ALA A 248 24.87 6.86 -0.84
C ALA A 248 23.62 7.76 -0.65
N PRO A 249 23.78 9.08 -0.39
CA PRO A 249 22.69 9.98 -0.06
C PRO A 249 21.94 10.45 -1.32
N ILE A 250 21.45 9.50 -2.10
CA ILE A 250 20.72 9.74 -3.33
C ILE A 250 19.26 9.32 -3.16
N GLY A 251 18.34 10.17 -3.59
CA GLY A 251 16.90 9.90 -3.50
C GLY A 251 16.09 10.91 -4.31
N ALA A 252 14.83 10.56 -4.58
CA ALA A 252 13.87 11.42 -5.26
C ALA A 252 12.57 11.52 -4.45
N SER A 253 11.84 12.62 -4.62
CA SER A 253 10.48 12.80 -4.08
C SER A 253 9.42 12.76 -5.18
N SER A 254 9.79 13.09 -6.42
CA SER A 254 8.87 13.11 -7.55
C SER A 254 8.56 11.70 -8.05
N PRO A 255 7.35 11.45 -8.54
CA PRO A 255 7.06 10.22 -9.27
C PRO A 255 7.90 10.17 -10.55
N PRO A 256 8.12 8.98 -11.14
CA PRO A 256 8.66 8.86 -12.47
C PRO A 256 7.67 9.42 -13.50
N ILE A 257 8.16 9.70 -14.69
CA ILE A 257 7.35 10.03 -15.89
C ILE A 257 7.37 8.80 -16.78
N VAL A 258 6.21 8.40 -17.25
CA VAL A 258 6.00 7.25 -18.15
C VAL A 258 5.17 7.69 -19.35
#